data_83fc779dce222b81e85cc5eb39dfba50
#
_entry.id   83fc779dce222b81e85cc5eb39dfba50
#
_cell.length_a   1.000
_cell.length_b   1.000
_cell.length_c   1.000
_cell.angle_alpha   90.00
_cell.angle_beta   90.00
_cell.angle_gamma   90.00
#
_symmetry.space_group_name_H-M   'P 1'
#
loop_
_entity.id
_entity.type
_entity.pdbx_description
1 polymer ?
#
loop_
_entity_poly.entity_id
_entity_poly.type
_entity_poly.pdbx_seq_one_letter_code
_entity_poly.pdbx_strand_id
1 'polypeptide(L)'
;MAAGCLLVFAQGCEKTVQGTSGSKTTEQGLAAPKAPVTLPGEERVSDDIVVAKAEPETARQRSQEMQQEAAATAGSGLQDVFFAFDSWTVSDAGKQALGTDAQWIKSNGRSLTIEGHCDERGTQAYNLVLGEKRAKAVRNYLTDLGVDAKRLAITSYGKDRPFCREHTEDCYRQNRRGHLVLRVK
;
A
#
# COMPACT_ATOMS: atom_id res chain seq x y z
N MET A 1 5.83 -63.85 -13.77
CA MET A 1 5.70 -64.03 -12.33
C MET A 1 5.24 -62.69 -11.79
N ALA A 2 3.97 -62.45 -11.68
CA ALA A 2 2.99 -62.89 -10.68
C ALA A 2 3.19 -62.25 -9.28
N ALA A 3 2.15 -61.52 -8.95
CA ALA A 3 1.63 -61.20 -7.64
C ALA A 3 2.26 -59.99 -6.90
N GLY A 4 1.54 -59.15 -6.25
CA GLY A 4 0.16 -59.20 -5.77
C GLY A 4 -0.26 -57.91 -5.12
N CYS A 5 -1.48 -57.68 -5.26
CA CYS A 5 -2.40 -56.75 -4.65
C CYS A 5 -2.31 -56.65 -3.13
N LEU A 6 -2.38 -55.46 -2.55
CA LEU A 6 -3.02 -55.29 -1.25
C LEU A 6 -3.71 -53.93 -1.15
N LEU A 7 -5.03 -53.98 -1.28
CA LEU A 7 -5.98 -52.93 -0.91
C LEU A 7 -6.15 -52.98 0.61
N VAL A 8 -5.96 -51.82 1.26
CA VAL A 8 -6.45 -51.61 2.61
C VAL A 8 -7.50 -50.51 2.61
N PHE A 9 -8.72 -50.92 2.74
CA PHE A 9 -9.87 -50.10 3.12
C PHE A 9 -9.75 -49.72 4.58
N ALA A 10 -9.85 -48.48 4.93
CA ALA A 10 -10.18 -48.05 6.29
C ALA A 10 -11.37 -47.10 6.22
N GLN A 11 -12.41 -47.56 6.86
CA GLN A 11 -13.76 -47.05 7.00
C GLN A 11 -13.82 -45.77 7.84
N GLY A 12 -14.82 -45.01 7.53
CA GLY A 12 -15.49 -43.90 8.06
C GLY A 12 -15.62 -43.72 9.57
N CYS A 13 -15.79 -42.44 9.92
CA CYS A 13 -16.54 -42.00 11.06
C CYS A 13 -17.36 -40.78 10.66
N GLU A 14 -18.62 -41.06 10.31
CA GLU A 14 -19.70 -40.07 10.36
C GLU A 14 -20.01 -39.78 11.83
N LYS A 15 -19.96 -38.54 12.22
CA LYS A 15 -20.62 -38.04 13.44
C LYS A 15 -21.82 -37.22 13.06
N THR A 16 -22.95 -37.84 13.05
CA THR A 16 -24.28 -37.24 13.05
C THR A 16 -24.48 -36.54 14.40
N VAL A 17 -24.71 -35.24 14.40
CA VAL A 17 -25.24 -34.53 15.57
C VAL A 17 -26.71 -34.21 15.30
N GLN A 18 -27.58 -34.90 15.99
CA GLN A 18 -29.02 -34.68 16.01
C GLN A 18 -29.34 -33.37 16.72
N GLY A 19 -30.27 -32.63 16.12
CA GLY A 19 -30.88 -31.47 16.72
C GLY A 19 -31.78 -31.82 17.91
N THR A 20 -31.83 -30.92 18.85
CA THR A 20 -32.93 -30.83 19.80
C THR A 20 -33.48 -29.41 19.80
N SER A 21 -34.71 -29.34 19.35
CA SER A 21 -35.64 -28.25 19.49
C SER A 21 -35.99 -28.00 20.93
N GLY A 22 -36.07 -26.74 21.35
CA GLY A 22 -36.55 -26.43 22.72
C GLY A 22 -36.68 -24.92 22.94
N SER A 23 -37.75 -24.40 22.39
CA SER A 23 -38.62 -23.34 22.86
C SER A 23 -38.39 -22.85 24.31
N LYS A 24 -38.27 -21.51 24.49
CA LYS A 24 -39.24 -20.70 25.28
C LYS A 24 -38.88 -19.22 25.25
N THR A 25 -39.73 -18.48 24.58
CA THR A 25 -39.98 -17.07 24.75
C THR A 25 -40.18 -16.70 26.21
N THR A 26 -39.45 -15.75 26.72
CA THR A 26 -39.84 -14.96 27.89
C THR A 26 -39.58 -13.50 27.57
N GLU A 27 -40.66 -12.81 27.17
CA GLU A 27 -40.70 -11.37 27.21
C GLU A 27 -40.61 -10.92 28.68
N GLN A 28 -39.55 -10.22 29.01
CA GLN A 28 -39.53 -9.35 30.18
C GLN A 28 -39.31 -7.92 29.68
N GLY A 29 -40.42 -7.19 29.75
CA GLY A 29 -40.45 -5.75 29.55
C GLY A 29 -39.52 -5.04 30.55
N LEU A 30 -38.54 -4.33 30.06
CA LEU A 30 -37.82 -3.33 30.85
C LEU A 30 -38.40 -1.95 30.50
N ALA A 31 -39.07 -1.40 31.48
CA ALA A 31 -39.53 -0.04 31.48
C ALA A 31 -38.39 0.95 31.30
N ALA A 32 -38.56 1.86 30.36
CA ALA A 32 -37.64 2.97 30.16
C ALA A 32 -37.74 3.95 31.35
N PRO A 33 -36.60 4.35 31.95
CA PRO A 33 -36.61 5.50 32.85
C PRO A 33 -36.64 6.79 32.02
N LYS A 34 -37.76 7.50 32.13
CA LYS A 34 -37.85 8.91 31.71
C LYS A 34 -37.06 9.76 32.71
N ALA A 35 -35.85 10.14 32.36
CA ALA A 35 -35.18 11.27 32.96
C ALA A 35 -34.84 12.28 31.84
N PRO A 36 -35.14 13.59 32.03
CA PRO A 36 -34.73 14.58 31.05
C PRO A 36 -33.21 14.76 31.14
N VAL A 37 -32.54 14.36 30.06
CA VAL A 37 -31.12 14.72 29.88
C VAL A 37 -31.07 16.20 29.57
N THR A 38 -30.71 17.00 30.54
CA THR A 38 -30.32 18.39 30.34
C THR A 38 -28.97 18.37 29.62
N LEU A 39 -28.98 18.76 28.36
CA LEU A 39 -27.77 19.00 27.59
C LEU A 39 -27.00 20.17 28.26
N PRO A 40 -25.71 20.03 28.55
CA PRO A 40 -24.87 21.16 28.94
C PRO A 40 -24.86 22.15 27.77
N GLY A 41 -24.92 23.44 28.12
CA GLY A 41 -25.07 24.54 27.18
C GLY A 41 -24.12 24.47 26.00
N GLU A 42 -24.65 24.87 24.84
CA GLU A 42 -23.85 25.16 23.65
C GLU A 42 -22.78 26.20 24.03
N GLU A 43 -21.58 25.70 24.26
CA GLU A 43 -20.38 26.52 24.25
C GLU A 43 -20.23 26.96 22.79
N ARG A 44 -20.51 28.22 22.52
CA ARG A 44 -20.23 28.85 21.22
C ARG A 44 -18.74 28.73 20.98
N VAL A 45 -18.38 27.71 20.20
CA VAL A 45 -17.05 27.66 19.59
C VAL A 45 -16.96 28.89 18.71
N SER A 46 -16.15 29.85 19.12
CA SER A 46 -15.85 31.05 18.36
C SER A 46 -15.36 30.64 16.97
N ASP A 47 -15.96 31.26 15.95
CA ASP A 47 -15.67 31.10 14.51
C ASP A 47 -14.27 31.62 14.10
N ASP A 48 -13.26 31.37 14.92
CA ASP A 48 -11.87 31.63 14.59
C ASP A 48 -11.15 30.36 14.12
N ILE A 49 -11.80 29.55 13.27
CA ILE A 49 -11.06 28.65 12.41
C ILE A 49 -10.43 29.53 11.33
N VAL A 50 -9.26 30.06 11.64
CA VAL A 50 -8.34 30.59 10.63
C VAL A 50 -7.96 29.38 9.75
N VAL A 51 -8.76 29.12 8.71
CA VAL A 51 -8.33 28.29 7.61
C VAL A 51 -7.13 29.01 7.03
N ALA A 52 -5.95 28.57 7.42
CA ALA A 52 -4.70 29.03 6.81
C ALA A 52 -4.82 28.72 5.32
N LYS A 53 -5.26 29.73 4.55
CA LYS A 53 -5.29 29.69 3.09
C LYS A 53 -3.85 29.48 2.67
N ALA A 54 -3.48 28.23 2.37
CA ALA A 54 -2.15 27.89 1.90
C ALA A 54 -1.82 28.86 0.78
N GLU A 55 -0.81 29.69 1.00
CA GLU A 55 -0.45 30.77 0.10
C GLU A 55 -0.22 30.22 -1.32
N PRO A 56 -0.76 30.86 -2.37
CA PRO A 56 -0.61 30.36 -3.75
C PRO A 56 0.85 30.20 -4.17
N GLU A 57 1.77 30.87 -3.50
CA GLU A 57 3.21 30.79 -3.70
C GLU A 57 3.79 29.43 -3.29
N THR A 58 3.35 28.85 -2.17
CA THR A 58 3.79 27.52 -1.72
C THR A 58 3.31 26.39 -2.64
N ALA A 59 2.13 26.52 -3.24
CA ALA A 59 1.62 25.57 -4.21
C ALA A 59 2.41 25.61 -5.53
N ARG A 60 2.79 26.81 -5.99
CA ARG A 60 3.62 26.97 -7.19
C ARG A 60 5.04 26.43 -6.97
N GLN A 61 5.65 26.69 -5.83
CA GLN A 61 6.96 26.17 -5.45
C GLN A 61 6.96 24.64 -5.44
N ARG A 62 5.99 24.00 -4.79
CA ARG A 62 5.85 22.54 -4.79
C ARG A 62 5.68 21.96 -6.20
N SER A 63 4.91 22.64 -7.07
CA SER A 63 4.75 22.20 -8.45
C SER A 63 6.05 22.28 -9.24
N GLN A 64 6.85 23.32 -9.03
CA GLN A 64 8.15 23.50 -9.66
C GLN A 64 9.16 22.45 -9.15
N GLU A 65 9.20 22.20 -7.85
CA GLU A 65 10.04 21.14 -7.25
C GLU A 65 9.69 19.76 -7.83
N MET A 66 8.41 19.41 -7.89
CA MET A 66 7.98 18.15 -8.50
C MET A 66 8.36 18.03 -9.98
N GLN A 67 8.26 19.11 -10.75
CA GLN A 67 8.68 19.11 -12.15
C GLN A 67 10.21 18.94 -12.29
N GLN A 68 11.00 19.61 -11.45
CA GLN A 68 12.45 19.47 -11.42
C GLN A 68 12.88 18.05 -11.00
N GLU A 69 12.23 17.46 -9.99
CA GLU A 69 12.47 16.09 -9.56
C GLU A 69 12.15 15.08 -10.67
N ALA A 70 11.00 15.26 -11.35
CA ALA A 70 10.62 14.41 -12.48
C ALA A 70 11.61 14.52 -13.65
N ALA A 71 12.02 15.74 -14.02
CA ALA A 71 13.00 15.96 -15.09
C ALA A 71 14.38 15.36 -14.74
N ALA A 72 14.84 15.56 -13.49
CA ALA A 72 16.10 15.00 -13.03
C ALA A 72 16.07 13.47 -13.01
N THR A 73 14.93 12.89 -12.61
CA THR A 73 14.73 11.44 -12.60
C THR A 73 14.74 10.86 -14.00
N ALA A 74 14.02 11.47 -14.94
CA ALA A 74 14.01 11.03 -16.34
C ALA A 74 15.41 11.04 -16.99
N GLY A 75 16.26 12.00 -16.62
CA GLY A 75 17.65 12.09 -17.12
C GLY A 75 18.63 11.14 -16.41
N SER A 76 18.26 10.53 -15.31
CA SER A 76 19.16 9.70 -14.50
C SER A 76 19.33 8.28 -15.01
N GLY A 77 18.37 7.76 -15.76
CA GLY A 77 18.31 6.37 -16.19
C GLY A 77 17.92 5.39 -15.09
N LEU A 78 17.44 5.88 -13.93
CA LEU A 78 16.87 5.03 -12.87
C LEU A 78 15.63 4.29 -13.38
N GLN A 79 15.50 3.03 -12.97
CA GLN A 79 14.47 2.14 -13.49
C GLN A 79 13.37 1.87 -12.46
N ASP A 80 12.13 1.74 -12.95
CA ASP A 80 11.01 1.29 -12.14
C ASP A 80 11.12 -0.20 -11.83
N VAL A 81 10.71 -0.57 -10.61
CA VAL A 81 10.61 -1.97 -10.20
C VAL A 81 9.16 -2.41 -10.24
N PHE A 82 8.84 -3.40 -11.07
CA PHE A 82 7.48 -3.89 -11.24
C PHE A 82 7.18 -5.10 -10.35
N PHE A 83 5.92 -5.18 -9.90
CA PHE A 83 5.47 -6.20 -8.97
C PHE A 83 4.34 -7.05 -9.56
N ALA A 84 4.28 -8.31 -9.13
CA ALA A 84 3.14 -9.17 -9.40
C ALA A 84 1.86 -8.65 -8.70
N PHE A 85 0.71 -9.18 -9.13
CA PHE A 85 -0.57 -8.87 -8.48
C PHE A 85 -0.48 -9.26 -6.99
N ASP A 86 -0.99 -8.40 -6.15
CA ASP A 86 -1.05 -8.58 -4.69
C ASP A 86 0.29 -8.98 -4.04
N SER A 87 1.41 -8.50 -4.60
CA SER A 87 2.76 -8.84 -4.16
C SER A 87 3.62 -7.59 -3.98
N TRP A 88 4.57 -7.69 -3.05
CA TRP A 88 5.66 -6.74 -2.82
C TRP A 88 7.04 -7.41 -2.93
N THR A 89 7.09 -8.64 -3.43
CA THR A 89 8.35 -9.36 -3.64
C THR A 89 9.06 -8.81 -4.88
N VAL A 90 10.32 -8.40 -4.72
CA VAL A 90 11.16 -7.94 -5.83
C VAL A 90 11.56 -9.14 -6.68
N SER A 91 11.17 -9.11 -7.96
CA SER A 91 11.55 -10.14 -8.94
C SER A 91 13.04 -10.11 -9.28
N ASP A 92 13.57 -11.15 -9.92
CA ASP A 92 14.97 -11.17 -10.33
C ASP A 92 15.30 -10.07 -11.34
N ALA A 93 14.37 -9.74 -12.26
CA ALA A 93 14.52 -8.58 -13.14
C ALA A 93 14.58 -7.26 -12.34
N GLY A 94 13.71 -7.11 -11.33
CA GLY A 94 13.74 -5.97 -10.41
C GLY A 94 15.06 -5.89 -9.64
N LYS A 95 15.61 -7.00 -9.19
CA LYS A 95 16.91 -7.04 -8.50
C LYS A 95 18.06 -6.61 -9.41
N GLN A 96 18.03 -7.01 -10.69
CA GLN A 96 19.03 -6.58 -11.68
C GLN A 96 18.96 -5.07 -11.93
N ALA A 97 17.75 -4.53 -12.13
CA ALA A 97 17.53 -3.09 -12.28
C ALA A 97 18.07 -2.32 -11.07
N LEU A 98 17.68 -2.73 -9.85
CA LEU A 98 18.14 -2.11 -8.61
C LEU A 98 19.66 -2.25 -8.40
N GLY A 99 20.29 -3.31 -8.92
CA GLY A 99 21.76 -3.46 -8.91
C GLY A 99 22.45 -2.33 -9.70
N THR A 100 21.93 -2.01 -10.88
CA THR A 100 22.41 -0.89 -11.71
C THR A 100 22.14 0.45 -11.02
N ASP A 101 20.91 0.63 -10.54
CA ASP A 101 20.49 1.85 -9.85
C ASP A 101 21.31 2.12 -8.59
N ALA A 102 21.61 1.08 -7.80
CA ALA A 102 22.44 1.22 -6.60
C ALA A 102 23.86 1.72 -6.90
N GLN A 103 24.46 1.28 -8.01
CA GLN A 103 25.76 1.77 -8.44
C GLN A 103 25.69 3.26 -8.82
N TRP A 104 24.67 3.63 -9.59
CA TRP A 104 24.44 5.03 -9.98
C TRP A 104 24.20 5.92 -8.75
N ILE A 105 23.35 5.47 -7.82
CA ILE A 105 23.01 6.22 -6.60
C ILE A 105 24.26 6.44 -5.72
N LYS A 106 25.10 5.42 -5.57
CA LYS A 106 26.33 5.52 -4.77
C LYS A 106 27.33 6.50 -5.36
N SER A 107 27.53 6.47 -6.69
CA SER A 107 28.48 7.34 -7.37
C SER A 107 28.03 8.79 -7.42
N ASN A 108 26.72 9.05 -7.51
CA ASN A 108 26.19 10.42 -7.64
C ASN A 108 25.86 11.11 -6.29
N GLY A 109 25.91 10.39 -5.17
CA GLY A 109 25.67 10.99 -3.86
C GLY A 109 24.26 11.55 -3.64
N ARG A 110 23.28 11.24 -4.51
CA ARG A 110 21.91 11.80 -4.48
C ARG A 110 21.01 11.10 -3.47
N SER A 111 20.03 11.84 -2.96
CA SER A 111 18.93 11.28 -2.16
C SER A 111 17.72 11.03 -3.03
N LEU A 112 16.94 9.99 -2.68
CA LEU A 112 15.77 9.58 -3.44
C LEU A 112 14.54 9.46 -2.53
N THR A 113 13.38 9.59 -3.17
CA THR A 113 12.10 9.11 -2.64
C THR A 113 11.68 7.90 -3.46
N ILE A 114 11.35 6.82 -2.80
CA ILE A 114 10.83 5.59 -3.41
C ILE A 114 9.31 5.63 -3.26
N GLU A 115 8.62 5.72 -4.37
CA GLU A 115 7.16 5.79 -4.42
C GLU A 115 6.56 4.42 -4.69
N GLY A 116 5.66 3.97 -3.83
CA GLY A 116 4.94 2.71 -4.01
C GLY A 116 3.58 2.93 -4.64
N HIS A 117 3.34 2.23 -5.75
CA HIS A 117 2.11 2.31 -6.53
C HIS A 117 1.42 0.96 -6.68
N CYS A 118 0.11 1.02 -6.87
CA CYS A 118 -0.75 -0.15 -7.08
C CYS A 118 -1.65 0.06 -8.30
N ASP A 119 -2.21 -1.03 -8.81
CA ASP A 119 -3.31 -0.95 -9.75
C ASP A 119 -4.62 -0.53 -9.04
N GLU A 120 -5.68 -0.29 -9.80
CA GLU A 120 -6.94 0.25 -9.29
C GLU A 120 -7.75 -0.73 -8.42
N ARG A 121 -7.46 -2.02 -8.47
CA ARG A 121 -8.22 -3.08 -7.79
C ARG A 121 -8.05 -3.01 -6.28
N GLY A 122 -9.13 -3.28 -5.54
CA GLY A 122 -9.14 -3.23 -4.09
C GLY A 122 -9.45 -1.84 -3.51
N THR A 123 -9.48 -1.75 -2.18
CA THR A 123 -9.78 -0.52 -1.45
C THR A 123 -8.58 0.43 -1.44
N GLN A 124 -8.83 1.72 -1.22
CA GLN A 124 -7.76 2.72 -1.10
C GLN A 124 -6.84 2.43 0.08
N ALA A 125 -7.41 2.13 1.25
CA ALA A 125 -6.63 1.83 2.45
C ALA A 125 -5.71 0.63 2.25
N TYR A 126 -6.22 -0.45 1.63
CA TYR A 126 -5.42 -1.62 1.29
C TYR A 126 -4.26 -1.28 0.36
N ASN A 127 -4.52 -0.54 -0.72
CA ASN A 127 -3.51 -0.16 -1.70
C ASN A 127 -2.45 0.79 -1.14
N LEU A 128 -2.80 1.68 -0.21
CA LEU A 128 -1.81 2.50 0.49
C LEU A 128 -0.81 1.63 1.28
N VAL A 129 -1.31 0.63 2.02
CA VAL A 129 -0.45 -0.31 2.76
C VAL A 129 0.39 -1.17 1.81
N LEU A 130 -0.21 -1.67 0.71
CA LEU A 130 0.51 -2.49 -0.28
C LEU A 130 1.60 -1.67 -0.99
N GLY A 131 1.30 -0.42 -1.37
CA GLY A 131 2.28 0.49 -1.95
C GLY A 131 3.45 0.77 -0.98
N GLU A 132 3.17 0.98 0.30
CA GLU A 132 4.21 1.15 1.32
C GLU A 132 5.10 -0.09 1.43
N LYS A 133 4.52 -1.31 1.42
CA LYS A 133 5.30 -2.55 1.43
C LYS A 133 6.22 -2.66 0.21
N ARG A 134 5.75 -2.27 -0.97
CA ARG A 134 6.55 -2.23 -2.21
C ARG A 134 7.72 -1.26 -2.10
N ALA A 135 7.44 -0.03 -1.66
CA ALA A 135 8.49 0.97 -1.45
C ALA A 135 9.53 0.51 -0.40
N LYS A 136 9.08 -0.13 0.70
CA LYS A 136 9.97 -0.71 1.70
C LYS A 136 10.83 -1.85 1.13
N ALA A 137 10.27 -2.71 0.29
CA ALA A 137 11.01 -3.81 -0.34
C ALA A 137 12.14 -3.28 -1.24
N VAL A 138 11.86 -2.26 -2.05
CA VAL A 138 12.88 -1.59 -2.88
C VAL A 138 13.95 -0.92 -2.00
N ARG A 139 13.54 -0.17 -0.97
CA ARG A 139 14.47 0.48 -0.05
C ARG A 139 15.39 -0.51 0.63
N ASN A 140 14.85 -1.59 1.17
CA ASN A 140 15.62 -2.61 1.86
C ASN A 140 16.66 -3.22 0.91
N TYR A 141 16.24 -3.59 -0.30
CA TYR A 141 17.14 -4.16 -1.28
C TYR A 141 18.27 -3.19 -1.69
N LEU A 142 17.97 -1.91 -1.91
CA LEU A 142 19.01 -0.89 -2.16
C LEU A 142 19.98 -0.74 -0.97
N THR A 143 19.45 -0.83 0.26
CA THR A 143 20.28 -0.77 1.48
C THR A 143 21.18 -2.00 1.58
N ASP A 144 20.68 -3.19 1.26
CA ASP A 144 21.48 -4.42 1.20
C ASP A 144 22.60 -4.34 0.14
N LEU A 145 22.38 -3.57 -0.94
CA LEU A 145 23.38 -3.24 -1.94
C LEU A 145 24.36 -2.11 -1.51
N GLY A 146 24.25 -1.62 -0.28
CA GLY A 146 25.16 -0.64 0.29
C GLY A 146 24.79 0.83 0.02
N VAL A 147 23.55 1.13 -0.35
CA VAL A 147 23.06 2.51 -0.38
C VAL A 147 22.67 2.96 1.04
N ASP A 148 23.13 4.12 1.47
CA ASP A 148 22.78 4.65 2.81
C ASP A 148 21.27 4.86 2.95
N ALA A 149 20.68 4.20 3.93
CA ALA A 149 19.25 4.26 4.22
C ALA A 149 18.75 5.69 4.53
N LYS A 150 19.62 6.59 5.02
CA LYS A 150 19.29 8.00 5.28
C LYS A 150 19.01 8.79 3.99
N ARG A 151 19.49 8.29 2.87
CA ARG A 151 19.28 8.88 1.55
C ARG A 151 18.01 8.39 0.85
N LEU A 152 17.35 7.38 1.42
CA LEU A 152 16.21 6.69 0.84
C LEU A 152 14.94 6.97 1.67
N ALA A 153 14.15 7.94 1.25
CA ALA A 153 12.80 8.15 1.77
C ALA A 153 11.82 7.20 1.06
N ILE A 154 10.71 6.90 1.72
CA ILE A 154 9.61 6.13 1.10
C ILE A 154 8.31 6.91 1.19
N THR A 155 7.47 6.74 0.21
CA THR A 155 6.07 7.20 0.22
C THR A 155 5.19 6.19 -0.50
N SER A 156 3.91 6.17 -0.19
CA SER A 156 2.93 5.36 -0.90
C SER A 156 1.83 6.25 -1.45
N TYR A 157 1.53 6.06 -2.71
CA TYR A 157 0.37 6.65 -3.34
C TYR A 157 -0.75 5.60 -3.56
N GLY A 158 -0.47 4.33 -3.23
CA GLY A 158 -1.44 3.28 -3.48
C GLY A 158 -1.92 3.32 -4.94
N LYS A 159 -3.22 3.46 -5.15
CA LYS A 159 -3.83 3.57 -6.48
C LYS A 159 -4.12 5.01 -6.93
N ASP A 160 -3.77 6.03 -6.14
CA ASP A 160 -4.21 7.41 -6.39
C ASP A 160 -3.42 8.12 -7.49
N ARG A 161 -2.21 7.63 -7.83
CA ARG A 161 -1.37 8.18 -8.90
C ARG A 161 -1.05 7.11 -9.96
N PRO A 162 -2.03 6.72 -10.77
CA PRO A 162 -1.81 5.71 -11.81
C PRO A 162 -0.92 6.28 -12.93
N PHE A 163 -0.02 5.46 -13.44
CA PHE A 163 0.76 5.74 -14.65
C PHE A 163 -0.11 5.58 -15.90
N CYS A 164 -0.92 4.54 -15.90
CA CYS A 164 -1.83 4.17 -16.97
C CYS A 164 -3.25 4.04 -16.39
N ARG A 165 -4.29 4.41 -17.17
CA ARG A 165 -5.68 4.46 -16.72
C ARG A 165 -6.61 3.47 -17.42
N GLU A 166 -6.07 2.65 -18.31
CA GLU A 166 -6.84 1.64 -19.00
C GLU A 166 -7.13 0.45 -18.08
N HIS A 167 -8.31 -0.13 -18.20
CA HIS A 167 -8.73 -1.30 -17.42
C HIS A 167 -8.23 -2.62 -18.06
N THR A 168 -6.93 -2.71 -18.32
CA THR A 168 -6.26 -3.85 -18.92
C THR A 168 -5.15 -4.38 -18.04
N GLU A 169 -4.82 -5.67 -18.14
CA GLU A 169 -3.72 -6.23 -17.34
C GLU A 169 -2.36 -5.61 -17.70
N ASP A 170 -2.17 -5.18 -18.93
CA ASP A 170 -0.94 -4.48 -19.35
C ASP A 170 -0.78 -3.14 -18.63
N CYS A 171 -1.87 -2.38 -18.49
CA CYS A 171 -1.90 -1.16 -17.73
C CYS A 171 -1.73 -1.42 -16.23
N TYR A 172 -2.41 -2.44 -15.70
CA TYR A 172 -2.27 -2.82 -14.28
C TYR A 172 -0.82 -3.19 -13.93
N ARG A 173 -0.12 -3.91 -14.81
CA ARG A 173 1.31 -4.24 -14.61
C ARG A 173 2.18 -2.99 -14.52
N GLN A 174 1.92 -1.98 -15.34
CA GLN A 174 2.66 -0.71 -15.30
C GLN A 174 2.36 0.11 -14.02
N ASN A 175 1.15 -0.01 -13.49
CA ASN A 175 0.77 0.66 -12.24
C ASN A 175 1.38 0.00 -11.00
N ARG A 176 1.57 -1.32 -11.01
CA ARG A 176 2.17 -2.06 -9.88
C ARG A 176 3.68 -1.89 -9.86
N ARG A 177 4.15 -0.72 -9.42
CA ARG A 177 5.58 -0.39 -9.45
C ARG A 177 6.09 0.27 -8.17
N GLY A 178 7.39 0.19 -7.99
CA GLY A 178 8.19 1.04 -7.12
C GLY A 178 8.96 2.02 -7.99
N HIS A 179 8.63 3.29 -7.90
CA HIS A 179 9.22 4.36 -8.71
C HIS A 179 10.27 5.10 -7.90
N LEU A 180 11.44 5.34 -8.50
CA LEU A 180 12.55 6.03 -7.85
C LEU A 180 12.59 7.48 -8.33
N VAL A 181 12.41 8.43 -7.41
CA VAL A 181 12.41 9.87 -7.69
C VAL A 181 13.61 10.53 -7.05
N LEU A 182 14.40 11.26 -7.84
CA LEU A 182 15.51 12.06 -7.33
C LEU A 182 15.00 13.26 -6.56
N ARG A 183 15.49 13.46 -5.34
CA ARG A 183 15.21 14.67 -4.57
C ARG A 183 16.09 15.82 -5.02
N VAL A 184 15.47 16.92 -5.36
CA VAL A 184 16.15 18.20 -5.58
C VAL A 184 16.32 18.87 -4.22
N LYS A 185 17.56 19.25 -3.89
CA LYS A 185 17.84 20.01 -2.64
C LYS A 185 17.57 21.48 -2.88
#